data_11689a83ef42a13d4d4563ce61307be2
#
_entry.id   11689a83ef42a13d4d4563ce61307be2
#
_cell.length_a   1.000
_cell.length_b   1.000
_cell.length_c   1.000
_cell.angle_alpha   90.00
_cell.angle_beta   90.00
_cell.angle_gamma   90.00
#
_symmetry.space_group_name_H-M   'P 1'
#
loop_
_entity.id
_entity.type
_entity.pdbx_description
1 polymer ?
#
loop_
_entity_poly.entity_id
_entity_poly.type
_entity_poly.pdbx_seq_one_letter_code
_entity_poly.pdbx_strand_id
1 'polypeptide(L)'
;YVLESPDLDPSDRAWFERVRLGEGSYADLAGFLRQLSRILHAYHGERCMIIVDEYDQPITRAHARGYYDEAVEFMRNWLSGGLKTNPSLAYGVLTGVQRISKESIFSGLNNIEVNTALNQVSDERFGFTQDEVAGLAAYLGRIDKLDDLRAWYDGYRFGAADIYNPWSVLSFFARGCVCQPYWLNTSSNTILEEAQRGNDPYVLNDLLSLLEPGATVEHPVDPNIAYGDLGSDPEAVWSVLYMSGYLTTDDTDFPDDSGVVRRLRVPNAEVRTAFRREVADRARKAAGGMGRLGALHRAILSGDEQAFGRELGFIARNSASYYDLTNEAACHMMVFGLLFGMPGYGDPLSNRVAGYGRYDIQVVPADPTSGLPCVTVEVKFLHPEDAQDLGEKTSEALAALAREALGQISAQGYDAAAPGLRWGVAFAGKRVAVACERAR
;
A
#
# COMPACT_ATOMS: atom_id res chain seq x y z
N TYR A 1 -34.92 -25.73 7.92
CA TYR A 1 -35.49 -26.64 8.93
C TYR A 1 -35.92 -25.92 10.21
N VAL A 2 -35.15 -24.90 10.71
CA VAL A 2 -35.55 -24.09 11.88
C VAL A 2 -36.90 -23.40 11.66
N LEU A 3 -37.07 -22.81 10.47
CA LEU A 3 -38.31 -22.12 10.07
C LEU A 3 -39.52 -23.06 9.88
N GLU A 4 -39.26 -24.34 9.69
CA GLU A 4 -40.28 -25.36 9.51
C GLU A 4 -40.69 -26.02 10.83
N SER A 5 -39.97 -25.70 11.92
CA SER A 5 -40.29 -26.26 13.27
C SER A 5 -41.65 -25.83 13.73
N PRO A 6 -42.46 -26.78 14.22
CA PRO A 6 -43.75 -26.45 14.79
C PRO A 6 -43.64 -25.64 16.11
N ASP A 7 -42.48 -25.71 16.77
CA ASP A 7 -42.20 -25.03 18.02
C ASP A 7 -41.75 -23.57 17.85
N LEU A 8 -41.49 -23.14 16.56
CA LEU A 8 -41.11 -21.77 16.29
C LEU A 8 -42.33 -20.83 16.48
N ASP A 9 -42.12 -19.78 17.28
CA ASP A 9 -43.15 -18.75 17.50
C ASP A 9 -43.60 -18.16 16.17
N PRO A 10 -44.90 -18.08 15.87
CA PRO A 10 -45.43 -17.52 14.64
C PRO A 10 -44.96 -16.09 14.36
N SER A 11 -44.73 -15.28 15.40
CA SER A 11 -44.17 -13.91 15.24
C SER A 11 -42.77 -13.89 14.77
N ASP A 12 -41.93 -14.85 15.19
CA ASP A 12 -40.54 -15.00 14.76
C ASP A 12 -40.48 -15.43 13.31
N ARG A 13 -41.35 -16.34 12.91
CA ARG A 13 -41.48 -16.77 11.51
C ARG A 13 -41.88 -15.60 10.62
N ALA A 14 -42.88 -14.82 11.03
CA ALA A 14 -43.36 -13.66 10.29
C ALA A 14 -42.30 -12.56 10.20
N TRP A 15 -41.53 -12.33 11.28
CA TRP A 15 -40.38 -11.41 11.27
C TRP A 15 -39.30 -11.86 10.28
N PHE A 16 -38.88 -13.12 10.34
CA PHE A 16 -37.84 -13.66 9.47
C PHE A 16 -38.25 -13.57 7.99
N GLU A 17 -39.50 -13.92 7.67
CA GLU A 17 -40.02 -13.84 6.31
C GLU A 17 -40.02 -12.41 5.77
N ARG A 18 -40.43 -11.41 6.56
CA ARG A 18 -40.34 -9.99 6.15
C ARG A 18 -38.92 -9.59 5.83
N VAL A 19 -37.95 -9.93 6.70
CA VAL A 19 -36.53 -9.60 6.47
C VAL A 19 -36.01 -10.32 5.23
N ARG A 20 -36.33 -11.61 5.06
CA ARG A 20 -35.90 -12.41 3.89
C ARG A 20 -36.44 -11.85 2.57
N LEU A 21 -37.64 -11.30 2.56
CA LEU A 21 -38.28 -10.68 1.39
C LEU A 21 -37.79 -9.24 1.13
N GLY A 22 -36.93 -8.68 1.98
CA GLY A 22 -36.47 -7.30 1.85
C GLY A 22 -37.49 -6.26 2.35
N GLU A 23 -38.51 -6.70 3.07
CA GLU A 23 -39.59 -5.86 3.64
C GLU A 23 -39.34 -5.46 5.10
N GLY A 24 -38.17 -5.82 5.63
CA GLY A 24 -37.76 -5.49 7.00
C GLY A 24 -37.56 -3.99 7.18
N SER A 25 -38.05 -3.46 8.30
CA SER A 25 -37.77 -2.09 8.73
C SER A 25 -36.29 -1.90 9.14
N TYR A 26 -35.84 -0.65 9.27
CA TYR A 26 -34.52 -0.35 9.82
C TYR A 26 -34.30 -1.03 11.18
N ALA A 27 -35.31 -1.02 12.07
CA ALA A 27 -35.24 -1.67 13.37
C ALA A 27 -35.11 -3.19 13.28
N ASP A 28 -35.79 -3.83 12.29
CA ASP A 28 -35.66 -5.26 12.02
C ASP A 28 -34.25 -5.61 11.59
N LEU A 29 -33.64 -4.79 10.72
CA LEU A 29 -32.27 -5.00 10.22
C LEU A 29 -31.21 -4.72 11.29
N ALA A 30 -31.33 -3.62 12.02
CA ALA A 30 -30.41 -3.28 13.11
C ALA A 30 -30.47 -4.30 14.27
N GLY A 31 -31.65 -4.86 14.55
CA GLY A 31 -31.85 -5.90 15.56
C GLY A 31 -31.62 -7.34 15.08
N PHE A 32 -31.22 -7.54 13.82
CA PHE A 32 -31.18 -8.84 13.16
C PHE A 32 -30.35 -9.89 13.89
N LEU A 33 -29.11 -9.57 14.27
CA LEU A 33 -28.22 -10.51 14.97
C LEU A 33 -28.82 -10.98 16.31
N ARG A 34 -29.41 -10.07 17.05
CA ARG A 34 -30.05 -10.39 18.33
C ARG A 34 -31.25 -11.29 18.16
N GLN A 35 -32.13 -10.96 17.22
CA GLN A 35 -33.34 -11.72 16.98
C GLN A 35 -33.04 -13.10 16.44
N LEU A 36 -32.11 -13.20 15.46
CA LEU A 36 -31.70 -14.48 14.90
C LEU A 36 -31.05 -15.38 15.96
N SER A 37 -30.13 -14.85 16.78
CA SER A 37 -29.49 -15.63 17.84
C SER A 37 -30.50 -16.11 18.88
N ARG A 38 -31.54 -15.34 19.21
CA ARG A 38 -32.62 -15.75 20.10
C ARG A 38 -33.40 -16.92 19.51
N ILE A 39 -33.77 -16.86 18.24
CA ILE A 39 -34.51 -17.91 17.55
C ILE A 39 -33.67 -19.20 17.53
N LEU A 40 -32.40 -19.11 17.17
CA LEU A 40 -31.50 -20.28 17.11
C LEU A 40 -31.26 -20.88 18.50
N HIS A 41 -31.08 -20.05 19.52
CA HIS A 41 -30.91 -20.50 20.89
C HIS A 41 -32.19 -21.24 21.41
N ALA A 42 -33.37 -20.69 21.15
CA ALA A 42 -34.63 -21.33 21.52
C ALA A 42 -34.82 -22.70 20.81
N TYR A 43 -34.39 -22.81 19.55
CA TYR A 43 -34.53 -24.04 18.77
C TYR A 43 -33.51 -25.12 19.15
N HIS A 44 -32.21 -24.73 19.29
CA HIS A 44 -31.13 -25.67 19.55
C HIS A 44 -30.87 -25.96 21.05
N GLY A 45 -31.38 -25.11 21.94
CA GLY A 45 -31.09 -25.20 23.39
C GLY A 45 -29.70 -24.69 23.76
N GLU A 46 -28.89 -24.23 22.78
CA GLU A 46 -27.51 -23.79 22.94
C GLU A 46 -27.37 -22.33 22.52
N ARG A 47 -26.56 -21.58 23.27
CA ARG A 47 -26.27 -20.18 22.92
C ARG A 47 -25.45 -20.09 21.63
N CYS A 48 -25.69 -19.04 20.86
CA CYS A 48 -25.05 -18.82 19.56
C CYS A 48 -23.65 -18.25 19.68
N MET A 49 -22.79 -18.63 18.76
CA MET A 49 -21.56 -17.92 18.45
C MET A 49 -21.84 -16.99 17.26
N ILE A 50 -21.48 -15.70 17.39
CA ILE A 50 -21.61 -14.71 16.30
C ILE A 50 -20.21 -14.41 15.79
N ILE A 51 -19.97 -14.73 14.51
CA ILE A 51 -18.71 -14.48 13.83
C ILE A 51 -18.98 -13.52 12.67
N VAL A 52 -18.29 -12.37 12.66
CA VAL A 52 -18.39 -11.35 11.61
C VAL A 52 -17.00 -11.13 11.04
N ASP A 53 -16.83 -11.53 9.80
CA ASP A 53 -15.59 -11.32 9.06
C ASP A 53 -15.66 -10.00 8.29
N GLU A 54 -14.53 -9.29 8.18
CA GLU A 54 -14.40 -8.00 7.47
C GLU A 54 -15.44 -6.94 7.91
N TYR A 55 -15.66 -6.78 9.23
CA TYR A 55 -16.67 -5.85 9.77
C TYR A 55 -16.46 -4.38 9.33
N ASP A 56 -15.25 -4.01 8.95
CA ASP A 56 -14.83 -2.68 8.49
C ASP A 56 -15.15 -2.40 7.02
N GLN A 57 -15.35 -3.42 6.19
CA GLN A 57 -15.59 -3.29 4.75
C GLN A 57 -16.83 -2.42 4.39
N PRO A 58 -18.01 -2.56 5.04
CA PRO A 58 -19.14 -1.70 4.74
C PRO A 58 -18.84 -0.23 4.96
N ILE A 59 -18.02 0.09 5.96
CA ILE A 59 -17.67 1.45 6.36
C ILE A 59 -16.65 2.05 5.40
N THR A 60 -15.62 1.29 5.03
CA THR A 60 -14.64 1.69 4.02
C THR A 60 -15.34 2.01 2.68
N ARG A 61 -16.29 1.17 2.26
CA ARG A 61 -17.07 1.41 1.04
C ARG A 61 -18.00 2.62 1.15
N ALA A 62 -18.58 2.85 2.31
CA ALA A 62 -19.45 4.00 2.57
C ALA A 62 -18.67 5.31 2.51
N HIS A 63 -17.44 5.32 3.06
CA HIS A 63 -16.54 6.47 2.96
C HIS A 63 -16.27 6.85 1.50
N ALA A 64 -15.92 5.87 0.67
CA ALA A 64 -15.66 6.09 -0.75
C ALA A 64 -16.89 6.58 -1.54
N ARG A 65 -18.12 6.37 -1.01
CA ARG A 65 -19.39 6.70 -1.67
C ARG A 65 -20.15 7.85 -1.03
N GLY A 66 -19.64 8.45 0.04
CA GLY A 66 -20.21 9.63 0.68
C GLY A 66 -21.44 9.40 1.57
N TYR A 67 -21.63 8.17 2.12
CA TYR A 67 -22.70 7.86 3.10
C TYR A 67 -22.11 7.21 4.37
N TYR A 68 -20.97 7.73 4.80
CA TYR A 68 -20.17 7.20 5.91
C TYR A 68 -20.92 7.20 7.25
N ASP A 69 -21.53 8.33 7.62
CA ASP A 69 -22.19 8.50 8.92
C ASP A 69 -23.37 7.53 9.11
N GLU A 70 -24.16 7.33 8.04
CA GLU A 70 -25.30 6.39 8.06
C GLU A 70 -24.82 4.95 8.21
N ALA A 71 -23.71 4.59 7.55
CA ALA A 71 -23.14 3.26 7.66
C ALA A 71 -22.59 3.00 9.07
N VAL A 72 -21.89 3.97 9.66
CA VAL A 72 -21.36 3.91 11.02
C VAL A 72 -22.50 3.74 12.04
N GLU A 73 -23.56 4.53 11.91
CA GLU A 73 -24.74 4.44 12.81
C GLU A 73 -25.42 3.07 12.69
N PHE A 74 -25.62 2.59 11.48
CA PHE A 74 -26.21 1.26 11.26
C PHE A 74 -25.35 0.16 11.87
N MET A 75 -24.04 0.12 11.58
CA MET A 75 -23.12 -0.90 12.07
C MET A 75 -23.02 -0.89 13.59
N ARG A 76 -23.03 0.29 14.21
CA ARG A 76 -23.08 0.43 15.68
C ARG A 76 -24.31 -0.24 16.28
N ASN A 77 -25.48 0.05 15.72
CA ASN A 77 -26.74 -0.50 16.20
C ASN A 77 -26.80 -2.02 15.99
N TRP A 78 -26.36 -2.48 14.83
CA TRP A 78 -26.35 -3.88 14.44
C TRP A 78 -25.42 -4.72 15.33
N LEU A 79 -24.17 -4.28 15.53
CA LEU A 79 -23.18 -4.96 16.38
C LEU A 79 -23.57 -4.89 17.86
N SER A 80 -24.02 -3.72 18.34
CA SER A 80 -24.47 -3.58 19.73
C SER A 80 -25.68 -4.46 20.02
N GLY A 81 -26.62 -4.57 19.09
CA GLY A 81 -27.77 -5.46 19.21
C GLY A 81 -27.38 -6.93 19.34
N GLY A 82 -26.39 -7.38 18.57
CA GLY A 82 -25.91 -8.76 18.58
C GLY A 82 -24.99 -9.10 19.75
N LEU A 83 -24.10 -8.19 20.13
CA LEU A 83 -22.97 -8.48 21.01
C LEU A 83 -23.15 -7.96 22.45
N LYS A 84 -23.96 -6.89 22.67
CA LYS A 84 -24.18 -6.31 23.98
C LYS A 84 -25.48 -6.82 24.61
N THR A 85 -25.39 -7.26 25.85
CA THR A 85 -26.57 -7.71 26.62
C THR A 85 -27.50 -8.70 25.89
N ASN A 86 -26.91 -9.54 25.06
CA ASN A 86 -27.59 -10.60 24.32
C ASN A 86 -27.52 -11.91 25.13
N PRO A 87 -28.60 -12.38 25.77
CA PRO A 87 -28.56 -13.60 26.59
C PRO A 87 -28.39 -14.86 25.75
N SER A 88 -28.61 -14.78 24.43
CA SER A 88 -28.45 -15.89 23.50
C SER A 88 -27.05 -15.96 22.91
N LEU A 89 -26.15 -15.03 23.26
CA LEU A 89 -24.77 -15.04 22.82
C LEU A 89 -23.89 -15.87 23.76
N ALA A 90 -23.15 -16.82 23.22
CA ALA A 90 -22.07 -17.53 23.91
C ALA A 90 -20.74 -16.79 23.72
N TYR A 91 -20.42 -16.45 22.48
CA TYR A 91 -19.16 -15.81 22.10
C TYR A 91 -19.33 -14.98 20.82
N GLY A 92 -18.62 -13.86 20.73
CA GLY A 92 -18.57 -13.01 19.53
C GLY A 92 -17.14 -12.85 19.03
N VAL A 93 -16.93 -13.01 17.72
CA VAL A 93 -15.64 -12.77 17.04
C VAL A 93 -15.88 -11.80 15.90
N LEU A 94 -15.10 -10.73 15.86
CA LEU A 94 -15.08 -9.77 14.76
C LEU A 94 -13.68 -9.75 14.17
N THR A 95 -13.55 -9.82 12.84
CA THR A 95 -12.29 -9.62 12.14
C THR A 95 -12.38 -8.43 11.21
N GLY A 96 -11.26 -7.77 10.96
CA GLY A 96 -11.16 -6.65 10.04
C GLY A 96 -9.72 -6.19 9.92
N VAL A 97 -9.45 -5.39 8.89
CA VAL A 97 -8.13 -4.80 8.63
C VAL A 97 -7.88 -3.62 9.55
N GLN A 98 -8.93 -2.85 9.84
CA GLN A 98 -8.82 -1.62 10.62
C GLN A 98 -9.70 -1.63 11.86
N ARG A 99 -9.15 -1.10 12.94
CA ARG A 99 -9.92 -0.81 14.13
C ARG A 99 -10.64 0.52 13.95
N ILE A 100 -11.94 0.47 13.65
CA ILE A 100 -12.78 1.66 13.54
C ILE A 100 -13.20 2.13 14.95
N SER A 101 -12.20 2.50 15.77
CA SER A 101 -12.41 2.84 17.18
C SER A 101 -12.79 4.31 17.40
N LYS A 102 -12.26 5.24 16.63
CA LYS A 102 -12.57 6.67 16.73
C LYS A 102 -14.05 6.97 16.40
N GLU A 103 -14.66 6.13 15.58
CA GLU A 103 -16.00 6.33 15.03
C GLU A 103 -17.13 5.80 15.95
N SER A 104 -16.84 5.57 17.22
CA SER A 104 -17.85 5.17 18.20
C SER A 104 -18.65 3.89 17.90
N ILE A 105 -18.26 3.07 16.90
CA ILE A 105 -18.92 1.79 16.59
C ILE A 105 -18.88 0.87 17.81
N PHE A 106 -17.75 0.86 18.49
CA PHE A 106 -17.55 0.09 19.72
C PHE A 106 -17.85 0.86 21.00
N SER A 107 -18.25 2.12 20.94
CA SER A 107 -18.57 2.91 22.15
C SER A 107 -19.71 2.30 22.97
N GLY A 108 -20.54 1.50 22.32
CA GLY A 108 -21.58 0.70 22.94
C GLY A 108 -21.10 -0.64 23.53
N LEU A 109 -19.90 -1.12 23.22
CA LEU A 109 -19.39 -2.46 23.56
C LEU A 109 -18.20 -2.31 24.51
N ASN A 110 -18.41 -2.57 25.80
CA ASN A 110 -17.40 -2.36 26.85
C ASN A 110 -16.62 -3.65 27.20
N ASN A 111 -16.87 -4.75 26.50
CA ASN A 111 -16.32 -6.08 26.81
C ASN A 111 -15.63 -6.71 25.58
N ILE A 112 -15.11 -5.88 24.69
CA ILE A 112 -14.32 -6.33 23.56
C ILE A 112 -12.85 -6.40 23.97
N GLU A 113 -12.25 -7.56 23.76
CA GLU A 113 -10.79 -7.73 23.71
C GLU A 113 -10.33 -7.53 22.28
N VAL A 114 -9.33 -6.65 22.08
CA VAL A 114 -8.80 -6.33 20.76
C VAL A 114 -7.42 -6.93 20.61
N ASN A 115 -7.24 -7.78 19.59
CA ASN A 115 -5.96 -8.32 19.20
C ASN A 115 -5.58 -7.77 17.82
N THR A 116 -4.39 -7.21 17.70
CA THR A 116 -3.82 -6.70 16.46
C THR A 116 -2.51 -7.43 16.12
N ALA A 117 -1.90 -7.10 15.01
CA ALA A 117 -0.56 -7.58 14.68
C ALA A 117 0.52 -7.20 15.72
N LEU A 118 0.20 -6.27 16.63
CA LEU A 118 1.09 -5.85 17.71
C LEU A 118 1.04 -6.75 18.94
N ASN A 119 0.02 -7.61 19.08
CA ASN A 119 -0.19 -8.42 20.29
C ASN A 119 0.38 -9.83 20.13
N GLN A 120 0.84 -10.41 21.24
CA GLN A 120 1.41 -11.77 21.28
C GLN A 120 0.36 -12.88 21.49
N VAL A 121 -0.89 -12.52 21.81
CA VAL A 121 -1.91 -13.51 22.25
C VAL A 121 -2.28 -14.54 21.19
N SER A 122 -2.19 -14.17 19.91
CA SER A 122 -2.58 -15.03 18.77
C SER A 122 -1.62 -14.89 17.59
N ASP A 123 -0.38 -14.54 17.85
CA ASP A 123 0.62 -14.17 16.85
C ASP A 123 0.96 -15.29 15.86
N GLU A 124 0.87 -16.57 16.26
CA GLU A 124 1.09 -17.73 15.36
C GLU A 124 -0.19 -18.25 14.68
N ARG A 125 -1.38 -17.62 14.93
CA ARG A 125 -2.66 -18.22 14.51
C ARG A 125 -3.23 -17.67 13.21
N PHE A 126 -2.73 -16.53 12.76
CA PHE A 126 -3.23 -15.82 11.58
C PHE A 126 -2.21 -15.77 10.43
N GLY A 127 -1.42 -16.81 10.29
CA GLY A 127 -0.43 -17.01 9.25
C GLY A 127 0.16 -18.41 9.33
N PHE A 128 1.12 -18.74 8.47
CA PHE A 128 1.91 -19.96 8.62
C PHE A 128 3.25 -19.64 9.28
N THR A 129 3.61 -20.43 10.28
CA THR A 129 4.95 -20.42 10.86
C THR A 129 5.98 -21.04 9.92
N GLN A 130 7.26 -20.78 10.17
CA GLN A 130 8.35 -21.42 9.41
C GLN A 130 8.27 -22.95 9.44
N ASP A 131 7.91 -23.54 10.59
CA ASP A 131 7.82 -25.01 10.74
C ASP A 131 6.65 -25.58 9.95
N GLU A 132 5.51 -24.91 9.91
CA GLU A 132 4.37 -25.31 9.10
C GLU A 132 4.68 -25.23 7.59
N VAL A 133 5.35 -24.16 7.15
CA VAL A 133 5.78 -24.03 5.74
C VAL A 133 6.81 -25.10 5.38
N ALA A 134 7.77 -25.38 6.25
CA ALA A 134 8.75 -26.44 6.04
C ALA A 134 8.10 -27.83 6.00
N GLY A 135 7.13 -28.09 6.90
CA GLY A 135 6.33 -29.32 6.90
C GLY A 135 5.52 -29.49 5.61
N LEU A 136 4.88 -28.42 5.14
CA LEU A 136 4.13 -28.41 3.88
C LEU A 136 5.05 -28.65 2.67
N ALA A 137 6.21 -27.98 2.63
CA ALA A 137 7.21 -28.17 1.58
C ALA A 137 7.74 -29.60 1.54
N ALA A 138 7.99 -30.21 2.73
CA ALA A 138 8.41 -31.59 2.84
C ALA A 138 7.31 -32.56 2.34
N TYR A 139 6.07 -32.34 2.75
CA TYR A 139 4.92 -33.15 2.30
C TYR A 139 4.75 -33.11 0.78
N LEU A 140 4.97 -31.96 0.15
CA LEU A 140 4.87 -31.78 -1.30
C LEU A 140 6.16 -32.15 -2.06
N GLY A 141 7.23 -32.56 -1.37
CA GLY A 141 8.52 -32.91 -1.97
C GLY A 141 9.26 -31.70 -2.57
N ARG A 142 9.11 -30.51 -1.94
CA ARG A 142 9.61 -29.22 -2.43
C ARG A 142 10.44 -28.46 -1.40
N ILE A 143 11.23 -29.19 -0.59
CA ILE A 143 12.14 -28.58 0.39
C ILE A 143 13.16 -27.64 -0.29
N ASP A 144 13.54 -27.94 -1.54
CA ASP A 144 14.42 -27.11 -2.37
C ASP A 144 13.87 -25.70 -2.63
N LYS A 145 12.61 -25.42 -2.28
CA LYS A 145 11.91 -24.14 -2.51
C LYS A 145 11.75 -23.27 -1.26
N LEU A 146 12.32 -23.66 -0.12
CA LEU A 146 12.17 -22.91 1.12
C LEU A 146 12.79 -21.50 1.06
N ASP A 147 13.92 -21.34 0.38
CA ASP A 147 14.55 -20.02 0.22
C ASP A 147 13.71 -19.08 -0.67
N ASP A 148 13.11 -19.62 -1.73
CA ASP A 148 12.16 -18.88 -2.58
C ASP A 148 10.94 -18.43 -1.75
N LEU A 149 10.35 -19.35 -0.95
CA LEU A 149 9.20 -19.05 -0.09
C LEU A 149 9.54 -17.98 0.94
N ARG A 150 10.70 -18.08 1.59
CA ARG A 150 11.16 -17.09 2.57
C ARG A 150 11.33 -15.72 1.95
N ALA A 151 12.01 -15.63 0.83
CA ALA A 151 12.26 -14.36 0.16
C ALA A 151 10.98 -13.67 -0.33
N TRP A 152 9.97 -14.45 -0.72
CA TRP A 152 8.77 -13.91 -1.36
C TRP A 152 7.58 -13.74 -0.45
N TYR A 153 7.38 -14.59 0.58
CA TYR A 153 6.10 -14.65 1.30
C TYR A 153 6.22 -14.63 2.82
N ASP A 154 7.44 -14.64 3.34
CA ASP A 154 7.76 -14.47 4.76
C ASP A 154 7.83 -12.98 5.13
N GLY A 155 8.18 -12.72 6.39
CA GLY A 155 8.64 -11.43 6.87
C GLY A 155 7.56 -10.57 7.50
N TYR A 156 6.37 -11.10 7.72
CA TYR A 156 5.37 -10.45 8.57
C TYR A 156 5.67 -10.75 10.04
N ARG A 157 5.77 -9.70 10.85
CA ARG A 157 5.93 -9.84 12.29
C ARG A 157 4.57 -9.61 12.95
N PHE A 158 4.03 -10.66 13.58
CA PHE A 158 2.86 -10.59 14.44
C PHE A 158 3.30 -10.88 15.87
N GLY A 159 3.14 -9.90 16.79
CA GLY A 159 3.66 -10.04 18.13
C GLY A 159 5.14 -10.46 18.14
N ALA A 160 5.44 -11.66 18.65
CA ALA A 160 6.78 -12.22 18.70
C ALA A 160 7.10 -13.18 17.54
N ALA A 161 6.10 -13.54 16.69
CA ALA A 161 6.23 -14.54 15.65
C ALA A 161 6.48 -13.94 14.26
N ASP A 162 7.38 -14.57 13.50
CA ASP A 162 7.51 -14.34 12.06
C ASP A 162 6.59 -15.30 11.32
N ILE A 163 5.75 -14.78 10.45
CA ILE A 163 4.77 -15.57 9.74
C ILE A 163 4.74 -15.29 8.24
N TYR A 164 4.32 -16.31 7.51
CA TYR A 164 4.10 -16.27 6.07
C TYR A 164 2.64 -15.98 5.74
N ASN A 165 2.40 -15.34 4.60
CA ASN A 165 1.06 -15.20 4.06
C ASN A 165 0.54 -16.58 3.55
N PRO A 166 -0.52 -17.16 4.15
CA PRO A 166 -0.99 -18.49 3.79
C PRO A 166 -1.49 -18.57 2.35
N TRP A 167 -2.20 -17.55 1.87
CA TRP A 167 -2.70 -17.50 0.50
C TRP A 167 -1.56 -17.58 -0.53
N SER A 168 -0.51 -16.81 -0.30
CA SER A 168 0.64 -16.76 -1.20
C SER A 168 1.43 -18.06 -1.18
N VAL A 169 1.65 -18.64 -0.01
CA VAL A 169 2.32 -19.95 0.14
C VAL A 169 1.55 -21.06 -0.59
N LEU A 170 0.24 -21.15 -0.36
CA LEU A 170 -0.60 -22.18 -1.01
C LEU A 170 -0.67 -21.96 -2.52
N SER A 171 -0.80 -20.72 -2.97
CA SER A 171 -0.81 -20.37 -4.39
C SER A 171 0.51 -20.67 -5.09
N PHE A 172 1.64 -20.44 -4.43
CA PHE A 172 2.98 -20.78 -4.92
C PHE A 172 3.08 -22.28 -5.24
N PHE A 173 2.72 -23.15 -4.30
CA PHE A 173 2.73 -24.59 -4.52
C PHE A 173 1.72 -25.03 -5.60
N ALA A 174 0.50 -24.51 -5.56
CA ALA A 174 -0.55 -24.85 -6.51
C ALA A 174 -0.20 -24.46 -7.95
N ARG A 175 0.65 -23.45 -8.14
CA ARG A 175 1.05 -22.94 -9.46
C ARG A 175 2.47 -23.33 -9.87
N GLY A 176 2.96 -24.46 -9.39
CA GLY A 176 4.23 -25.04 -9.83
C GLY A 176 5.47 -24.36 -9.25
N CYS A 177 5.36 -23.76 -8.08
CA CYS A 177 6.45 -23.07 -7.37
C CYS A 177 7.03 -21.88 -8.12
N VAL A 178 6.18 -21.10 -8.78
CA VAL A 178 6.56 -19.87 -9.45
C VAL A 178 6.37 -18.69 -8.51
N CYS A 179 7.43 -17.91 -8.28
CA CYS A 179 7.37 -16.70 -7.45
C CYS A 179 6.58 -15.61 -8.18
N GLN A 180 5.46 -15.18 -7.60
CA GLN A 180 4.57 -14.15 -8.12
C GLN A 180 3.83 -13.44 -6.97
N PRO A 181 3.36 -12.20 -7.15
CA PRO A 181 2.54 -11.51 -6.16
C PRO A 181 1.11 -12.05 -6.17
N TYR A 182 0.85 -13.10 -5.44
CA TYR A 182 -0.44 -13.78 -5.39
C TYR A 182 -1.50 -13.04 -4.57
N TRP A 183 -1.12 -12.54 -3.40
CA TRP A 183 -2.02 -11.82 -2.48
C TRP A 183 -2.52 -10.51 -3.09
N LEU A 184 -1.64 -9.75 -3.73
CA LEU A 184 -1.92 -8.43 -4.27
C LEU A 184 -2.85 -8.44 -5.49
N ASN A 185 -2.99 -9.56 -6.16
CA ASN A 185 -3.95 -9.73 -7.24
C ASN A 185 -5.39 -9.91 -6.74
N THR A 186 -5.60 -10.03 -5.42
CA THR A 186 -6.90 -10.25 -4.78
C THR A 186 -7.45 -9.02 -4.06
N SER A 187 -6.61 -8.03 -3.74
CA SER A 187 -6.98 -6.80 -3.03
C SER A 187 -6.95 -5.57 -3.94
N SER A 188 -7.78 -4.57 -3.65
CA SER A 188 -7.68 -3.26 -4.28
C SER A 188 -6.48 -2.52 -3.69
N ASN A 189 -5.55 -2.04 -4.54
CA ASN A 189 -4.37 -1.26 -4.12
C ASN A 189 -4.69 0.19 -3.73
N THR A 190 -5.95 0.48 -3.39
CA THR A 190 -6.44 1.83 -3.04
C THR A 190 -5.62 2.48 -1.93
N ILE A 191 -5.14 1.70 -0.96
CA ILE A 191 -4.30 2.21 0.15
C ILE A 191 -2.98 2.77 -0.39
N LEU A 192 -2.30 2.05 -1.28
CA LEU A 192 -1.05 2.52 -1.88
C LEU A 192 -1.28 3.74 -2.79
N GLU A 193 -2.41 3.78 -3.51
CA GLU A 193 -2.79 4.97 -4.29
C GLU A 193 -3.02 6.18 -3.38
N GLU A 194 -3.69 6.01 -2.26
CA GLU A 194 -3.95 7.09 -1.29
C GLU A 194 -2.68 7.55 -0.59
N ALA A 195 -1.82 6.62 -0.17
CA ALA A 195 -0.52 6.94 0.40
C ALA A 195 0.35 7.82 -0.53
N GLN A 196 0.26 7.60 -1.83
CA GLN A 196 0.99 8.39 -2.83
C GLN A 196 0.28 9.69 -3.25
N ARG A 197 -1.00 9.88 -2.91
CA ARG A 197 -1.75 11.12 -3.21
C ARG A 197 -1.41 12.24 -2.25
N GLY A 198 -1.04 11.93 -1.03
CA GLY A 198 -0.51 12.90 -0.09
C GLY A 198 0.82 13.45 -0.63
N ASN A 199 0.92 14.78 -0.77
CA ASN A 199 2.11 15.41 -1.34
C ASN A 199 3.14 15.81 -0.27
N ASP A 200 3.10 15.20 0.90
CA ASP A 200 4.11 15.43 1.91
C ASP A 200 5.47 14.90 1.41
N PRO A 201 6.51 15.76 1.30
CA PRO A 201 7.81 15.38 0.79
C PRO A 201 8.48 14.28 1.60
N TYR A 202 8.30 14.28 2.93
CA TYR A 202 8.90 13.30 3.82
C TYR A 202 8.27 11.93 3.58
N VAL A 203 6.94 11.85 3.52
CA VAL A 203 6.20 10.61 3.22
C VAL A 203 6.61 10.04 1.86
N LEU A 204 6.70 10.89 0.83
CA LEU A 204 7.08 10.43 -0.52
C LEU A 204 8.52 9.93 -0.57
N ASN A 205 9.47 10.60 0.09
CA ASN A 205 10.87 10.15 0.14
C ASN A 205 11.01 8.83 0.88
N ASP A 206 10.31 8.65 1.99
CA ASP A 206 10.34 7.43 2.75
C ASP A 206 9.69 6.26 2.01
N LEU A 207 8.57 6.50 1.31
CA LEU A 207 7.96 5.50 0.42
C LEU A 207 8.91 5.08 -0.71
N LEU A 208 9.67 6.03 -1.29
CA LEU A 208 10.68 5.73 -2.30
C LEU A 208 11.82 4.90 -1.72
N SER A 209 12.30 5.25 -0.52
CA SER A 209 13.40 4.52 0.13
C SER A 209 13.01 3.07 0.42
N LEU A 210 11.76 2.81 0.81
CA LEU A 210 11.22 1.47 1.08
C LEU A 210 11.17 0.56 -0.15
N LEU A 211 11.29 1.08 -1.37
CA LEU A 211 11.39 0.26 -2.59
C LEU A 211 12.74 -0.47 -2.67
N GLU A 212 13.75 -0.01 -1.93
CA GLU A 212 15.04 -0.66 -1.85
C GLU A 212 15.01 -1.87 -0.91
N PRO A 213 15.64 -3.01 -1.27
CA PRO A 213 15.70 -4.17 -0.41
C PRO A 213 16.40 -3.86 0.91
N GLY A 214 15.73 -4.20 2.04
CA GLY A 214 16.27 -4.02 3.39
C GLY A 214 16.23 -2.58 3.93
N ALA A 215 15.65 -1.63 3.19
CA ALA A 215 15.43 -0.29 3.69
C ALA A 215 14.38 -0.26 4.81
N THR A 216 14.59 0.64 5.76
CA THR A 216 13.68 0.88 6.90
C THR A 216 13.42 2.38 7.04
N VAL A 217 12.24 2.72 7.54
CA VAL A 217 11.84 4.07 7.95
C VAL A 217 11.33 4.05 9.38
N GLU A 218 11.40 5.16 10.08
CA GLU A 218 10.96 5.26 11.48
C GLU A 218 9.74 6.16 11.58
N HIS A 219 8.58 5.56 11.92
CA HIS A 219 7.32 6.29 12.06
C HIS A 219 6.49 5.77 13.22
N PRO A 220 5.63 6.62 13.82
CA PRO A 220 4.66 6.18 14.81
C PRO A 220 3.61 5.26 14.19
N VAL A 221 3.27 4.19 14.92
CA VAL A 221 2.18 3.28 14.56
C VAL A 221 1.07 3.39 15.60
N ASP A 222 -0.09 3.85 15.17
CA ASP A 222 -1.31 3.89 15.98
C ASP A 222 -2.30 2.82 15.48
N PRO A 223 -2.58 1.77 16.26
CA PRO A 223 -3.55 0.74 15.87
C PRO A 223 -5.00 1.24 15.82
N ASN A 224 -5.25 2.46 16.34
CA ASN A 224 -6.59 3.06 16.36
C ASN A 224 -6.84 4.04 15.20
N ILE A 225 -5.91 4.16 14.26
CA ILE A 225 -6.05 5.02 13.09
C ILE A 225 -7.15 4.50 12.16
N ALA A 226 -7.90 5.40 11.54
CA ALA A 226 -8.92 5.04 10.56
C ALA A 226 -8.61 5.64 9.18
N TYR A 227 -9.23 5.09 8.13
CA TYR A 227 -9.12 5.59 6.75
C TYR A 227 -9.42 7.08 6.61
N GLY A 228 -10.39 7.59 7.39
CA GLY A 228 -10.75 9.00 7.39
C GLY A 228 -9.62 9.94 7.84
N ASP A 229 -8.62 9.43 8.55
CA ASP A 229 -7.49 10.22 9.05
C ASP A 229 -6.43 10.49 7.97
N LEU A 230 -6.38 9.67 6.89
CA LEU A 230 -5.40 9.81 5.80
C LEU A 230 -5.39 11.18 5.11
N GLY A 231 -6.54 11.89 5.10
CA GLY A 231 -6.66 13.22 4.50
C GLY A 231 -6.26 14.38 5.43
N SER A 232 -6.14 14.13 6.72
CA SER A 232 -5.90 15.15 7.76
C SER A 232 -4.57 15.01 8.50
N ASP A 233 -3.98 13.81 8.50
CA ASP A 233 -2.74 13.48 9.18
C ASP A 233 -1.80 12.71 8.24
N PRO A 234 -0.69 13.32 7.78
CA PRO A 234 0.29 12.65 6.94
C PRO A 234 0.90 11.39 7.57
N GLU A 235 1.04 11.35 8.90
CA GLU A 235 1.58 10.19 9.62
C GLU A 235 0.61 9.01 9.65
N ALA A 236 -0.68 9.23 9.46
CA ALA A 236 -1.71 8.18 9.42
C ALA A 236 -1.41 7.10 8.38
N VAL A 237 -0.75 7.45 7.29
CA VAL A 237 -0.41 6.53 6.20
C VAL A 237 0.43 5.34 6.67
N TRP A 238 1.36 5.56 7.59
CA TRP A 238 2.27 4.53 8.10
C TRP A 238 1.53 3.48 8.91
N SER A 239 0.63 3.93 9.79
CA SER A 239 -0.24 3.04 10.56
C SER A 239 -1.16 2.22 9.65
N VAL A 240 -1.77 2.85 8.66
CA VAL A 240 -2.65 2.16 7.71
C VAL A 240 -1.89 1.13 6.87
N LEU A 241 -0.69 1.47 6.36
CA LEU A 241 0.16 0.53 5.62
C LEU A 241 0.64 -0.64 6.48
N TYR A 242 0.96 -0.38 7.75
CA TYR A 242 1.33 -1.43 8.69
C TYR A 242 0.16 -2.36 9.01
N MET A 243 -0.98 -1.82 9.42
CA MET A 243 -2.16 -2.61 9.80
C MET A 243 -2.75 -3.40 8.63
N SER A 244 -2.57 -2.95 7.39
CA SER A 244 -3.01 -3.65 6.18
C SER A 244 -1.97 -4.62 5.60
N GLY A 245 -0.80 -4.79 6.25
CA GLY A 245 0.21 -5.75 5.85
C GLY A 245 1.12 -5.32 4.69
N TYR A 246 1.08 -4.05 4.29
CA TYR A 246 2.06 -3.52 3.33
C TYR A 246 3.41 -3.22 3.96
N LEU A 247 3.42 -2.94 5.27
CA LEU A 247 4.64 -2.76 6.07
C LEU A 247 4.65 -3.74 7.25
N THR A 248 5.82 -3.97 7.79
CA THR A 248 6.07 -4.76 8.99
C THR A 248 7.18 -4.10 9.80
N THR A 249 7.47 -4.66 10.99
CA THR A 249 8.57 -4.21 11.84
C THR A 249 9.38 -5.40 12.33
N ASP A 250 10.66 -5.17 12.62
CA ASP A 250 11.52 -6.15 13.31
C ASP A 250 11.68 -5.83 14.81
N ASP A 251 11.03 -4.75 15.27
CA ASP A 251 11.09 -4.38 16.68
C ASP A 251 10.38 -5.44 17.54
N THR A 252 10.99 -5.81 18.66
CA THR A 252 10.52 -6.90 19.53
C THR A 252 9.84 -6.41 20.81
N ASP A 253 9.98 -5.14 21.15
CA ASP A 253 9.31 -4.53 22.29
C ASP A 253 7.98 -3.93 21.82
N PHE A 254 6.89 -4.50 22.29
CA PHE A 254 5.53 -4.15 21.88
C PHE A 254 4.69 -3.63 23.06
N PRO A 255 4.93 -2.41 23.56
CA PRO A 255 3.85 -1.74 24.27
C PRO A 255 2.71 -1.51 23.25
N ASP A 256 1.49 -1.90 23.63
CA ASP A 256 0.26 -1.66 22.85
C ASP A 256 -0.15 -0.17 22.92
N ASP A 257 0.82 0.72 22.97
CA ASP A 257 0.63 2.15 23.09
C ASP A 257 0.58 2.79 21.70
N SER A 258 -0.45 3.58 21.48
CA SER A 258 -0.59 4.41 20.28
C SER A 258 0.57 5.40 20.17
N GLY A 259 1.11 5.55 18.96
CA GLY A 259 2.16 6.54 18.68
C GLY A 259 3.58 6.09 19.03
N VAL A 260 3.81 4.81 19.30
CA VAL A 260 5.17 4.28 19.43
C VAL A 260 5.87 4.29 18.08
N VAL A 261 7.01 4.95 17.99
CA VAL A 261 7.86 4.96 16.78
C VAL A 261 8.44 3.57 16.57
N ARG A 262 8.27 3.04 15.36
CA ARG A 262 8.75 1.72 14.95
C ARG A 262 9.59 1.81 13.69
N ARG A 263 10.56 0.94 13.56
CA ARG A 263 11.26 0.71 12.30
C ARG A 263 10.40 -0.12 11.38
N LEU A 264 9.87 0.52 10.35
CA LEU A 264 9.00 -0.09 9.36
C LEU A 264 9.80 -0.47 8.12
N ARG A 265 9.47 -1.62 7.54
CA ARG A 265 10.02 -2.11 6.28
C ARG A 265 8.96 -2.83 5.44
N VAL A 266 9.23 -2.98 4.16
CA VAL A 266 8.44 -3.87 3.29
C VAL A 266 8.75 -5.32 3.70
N PRO A 267 7.73 -6.16 3.98
CA PRO A 267 7.95 -7.50 4.53
C PRO A 267 8.76 -8.42 3.59
N ASN A 268 8.46 -8.41 2.29
CA ASN A 268 9.01 -9.38 1.37
C ASN A 268 9.01 -8.90 -0.10
N ALA A 269 9.48 -9.76 -1.01
CA ALA A 269 9.55 -9.45 -2.43
C ALA A 269 8.15 -9.34 -3.09
N GLU A 270 7.15 -10.05 -2.61
CA GLU A 270 5.77 -9.95 -3.10
C GLU A 270 5.25 -8.52 -2.94
N VAL A 271 5.29 -8.00 -1.71
CA VAL A 271 4.79 -6.66 -1.39
C VAL A 271 5.63 -5.59 -2.06
N ARG A 272 6.96 -5.74 -2.12
CA ARG A 272 7.83 -4.80 -2.84
C ARG A 272 7.47 -4.72 -4.33
N THR A 273 7.13 -5.84 -4.93
CA THR A 273 6.66 -5.87 -6.33
C THR A 273 5.36 -5.08 -6.51
N ALA A 274 4.46 -5.09 -5.51
CA ALA A 274 3.25 -4.27 -5.56
C ALA A 274 3.54 -2.77 -5.53
N PHE A 275 4.35 -2.35 -4.58
CA PHE A 275 4.75 -0.93 -4.50
C PHE A 275 5.33 -0.46 -5.83
N ARG A 276 6.26 -1.23 -6.41
CA ARG A 276 6.87 -0.90 -7.71
C ARG A 276 5.85 -0.86 -8.84
N ARG A 277 4.93 -1.82 -8.90
CA ARG A 277 3.87 -1.85 -9.91
C ARG A 277 2.93 -0.65 -9.78
N GLU A 278 2.55 -0.28 -8.55
CA GLU A 278 1.67 0.87 -8.33
C GLU A 278 2.32 2.17 -8.80
N VAL A 279 3.61 2.38 -8.45
CA VAL A 279 4.37 3.54 -8.93
C VAL A 279 4.46 3.56 -10.45
N ALA A 280 4.76 2.41 -11.08
CA ALA A 280 4.83 2.28 -12.54
C ALA A 280 3.48 2.51 -13.23
N ASP A 281 2.39 1.97 -12.67
CA ASP A 281 1.04 2.11 -13.22
C ASP A 281 0.54 3.55 -13.14
N ARG A 282 0.81 4.23 -12.02
CA ARG A 282 0.51 5.64 -11.85
C ARG A 282 1.25 6.50 -12.90
N ALA A 283 2.54 6.25 -13.08
CA ALA A 283 3.34 6.93 -14.09
C ALA A 283 2.85 6.66 -15.51
N ARG A 284 2.47 5.42 -15.83
CA ARG A 284 1.91 5.04 -17.13
C ARG A 284 0.57 5.74 -17.41
N LYS A 285 -0.31 5.81 -16.40
CA LYS A 285 -1.57 6.57 -16.50
C LYS A 285 -1.30 8.05 -16.75
N ALA A 286 -0.35 8.64 -16.00
CA ALA A 286 0.06 10.03 -16.17
C ALA A 286 0.66 10.30 -17.56
N ALA A 287 1.41 9.34 -18.12
CA ALA A 287 1.95 9.42 -19.48
C ALA A 287 0.87 9.35 -20.58
N GLY A 288 -0.37 8.97 -20.25
CA GLY A 288 -1.42 8.78 -21.25
C GLY A 288 -1.25 7.50 -22.08
N GLY A 289 -0.51 6.50 -21.54
CA GLY A 289 -0.37 5.16 -22.10
C GLY A 289 1.03 4.81 -22.65
N MET A 290 1.15 3.55 -23.07
CA MET A 290 2.43 2.94 -23.47
C MET A 290 3.11 3.60 -24.69
N GLY A 291 2.36 4.17 -25.62
CA GLY A 291 2.93 4.79 -26.82
C GLY A 291 3.81 6.00 -26.48
N ARG A 292 3.32 6.87 -25.59
CA ARG A 292 4.07 8.05 -25.14
C ARG A 292 5.21 7.67 -24.20
N LEU A 293 4.97 6.72 -23.30
CA LEU A 293 6.03 6.20 -22.44
C LEU A 293 7.19 5.63 -23.27
N GLY A 294 6.89 4.87 -24.31
CA GLY A 294 7.92 4.37 -25.27
C GLY A 294 8.64 5.48 -26.03
N ALA A 295 7.96 6.60 -26.35
CA ALA A 295 8.61 7.75 -26.97
C ALA A 295 9.58 8.43 -26.00
N LEU A 296 9.19 8.58 -24.74
CA LEU A 296 10.02 9.10 -23.66
C LEU A 296 11.26 8.23 -23.45
N HIS A 297 11.11 6.90 -23.37
CA HIS A 297 12.23 5.97 -23.20
C HIS A 297 13.23 6.07 -24.38
N ARG A 298 12.72 6.14 -25.63
CA ARG A 298 13.61 6.32 -26.80
C ARG A 298 14.38 7.64 -26.75
N ALA A 299 13.74 8.72 -26.34
CA ALA A 299 14.39 10.02 -26.21
C ALA A 299 15.52 9.99 -25.17
N ILE A 300 15.25 9.37 -24.01
CA ILE A 300 16.27 9.17 -22.95
C ILE A 300 17.46 8.39 -23.50
N LEU A 301 17.23 7.25 -24.15
CA LEU A 301 18.30 6.37 -24.62
C LEU A 301 19.10 6.93 -25.77
N SER A 302 18.48 7.79 -26.59
CA SER A 302 19.17 8.48 -27.67
C SER A 302 19.98 9.71 -27.23
N GLY A 303 19.74 10.22 -26.00
CA GLY A 303 20.28 11.49 -25.54
C GLY A 303 19.63 12.72 -26.18
N ASP A 304 18.40 12.58 -26.70
CA ASP A 304 17.65 13.67 -27.34
C ASP A 304 16.95 14.52 -26.29
N GLU A 305 17.62 15.60 -25.85
CA GLU A 305 17.11 16.56 -24.87
C GLU A 305 15.78 17.19 -25.29
N GLN A 306 15.62 17.52 -26.57
CA GLN A 306 14.41 18.17 -27.06
C GLN A 306 13.22 17.22 -27.02
N ALA A 307 13.41 15.96 -27.47
CA ALA A 307 12.35 14.96 -27.42
C ALA A 307 11.98 14.60 -25.99
N PHE A 308 12.97 14.36 -25.12
CA PHE A 308 12.72 14.05 -23.71
C PHE A 308 12.02 15.20 -23.01
N GLY A 309 12.48 16.45 -23.15
CA GLY A 309 11.85 17.62 -22.57
C GLY A 309 10.40 17.83 -23.05
N ARG A 310 10.12 17.60 -24.35
CA ARG A 310 8.74 17.67 -24.88
C ARG A 310 7.83 16.62 -24.26
N GLU A 311 8.25 15.34 -24.22
CA GLU A 311 7.44 14.25 -23.69
C GLU A 311 7.22 14.40 -22.18
N LEU A 312 8.27 14.68 -21.41
CA LEU A 312 8.19 14.88 -19.97
C LEU A 312 7.34 16.12 -19.64
N GLY A 313 7.52 17.22 -20.35
CA GLY A 313 6.71 18.44 -20.17
C GLY A 313 5.23 18.22 -20.52
N PHE A 314 4.92 17.38 -21.51
CA PHE A 314 3.54 17.02 -21.80
C PHE A 314 2.96 16.19 -20.63
N ILE A 315 3.70 15.20 -20.14
CA ILE A 315 3.27 14.35 -19.01
C ILE A 315 3.05 15.21 -17.78
N ALA A 316 3.98 16.09 -17.42
CA ALA A 316 3.85 16.99 -16.28
C ALA A 316 2.59 17.87 -16.34
N ARG A 317 2.25 18.42 -17.54
CA ARG A 317 1.04 19.23 -17.71
C ARG A 317 -0.25 18.45 -17.58
N ASN A 318 -0.26 17.16 -17.95
CA ASN A 318 -1.45 16.31 -17.96
C ASN A 318 -1.54 15.37 -16.76
N SER A 319 -0.56 15.39 -15.87
CA SER A 319 -0.50 14.51 -14.69
C SER A 319 -1.30 15.01 -13.47
N ALA A 320 -1.96 16.15 -13.54
CA ALA A 320 -2.65 16.79 -12.40
C ALA A 320 -3.65 15.89 -11.64
N SER A 321 -4.13 14.81 -12.28
CA SER A 321 -4.98 13.80 -11.63
C SER A 321 -4.19 12.70 -10.92
N TYR A 322 -2.87 12.63 -11.14
CA TYR A 322 -2.00 11.55 -10.66
C TYR A 322 -0.84 12.05 -9.81
N TYR A 323 -0.26 13.21 -10.16
CA TYR A 323 0.85 13.81 -9.44
C TYR A 323 0.59 15.31 -9.27
N ASP A 324 0.73 15.78 -8.05
CA ASP A 324 0.78 17.19 -7.76
C ASP A 324 2.27 17.59 -7.62
N LEU A 325 2.83 18.21 -8.64
CA LEU A 325 4.26 18.52 -8.75
C LEU A 325 4.58 19.81 -7.97
N THR A 326 4.42 19.76 -6.66
CA THR A 326 4.62 20.89 -5.76
C THR A 326 5.97 20.88 -5.05
N ASN A 327 6.72 19.78 -5.12
CA ASN A 327 8.01 19.61 -4.48
C ASN A 327 8.91 18.63 -5.24
N GLU A 328 10.18 18.56 -4.85
CA GLU A 328 11.20 17.71 -5.47
C GLU A 328 10.86 16.22 -5.36
N ALA A 329 10.35 15.77 -4.21
CA ALA A 329 10.01 14.36 -4.00
C ALA A 329 8.89 13.88 -4.93
N ALA A 330 7.86 14.70 -5.16
CA ALA A 330 6.79 14.38 -6.11
C ALA A 330 7.31 14.30 -7.55
N CYS A 331 8.21 15.20 -7.94
CA CYS A 331 8.88 15.18 -9.25
C CYS A 331 9.76 13.95 -9.40
N HIS A 332 10.54 13.62 -8.38
CA HIS A 332 11.37 12.43 -8.32
C HIS A 332 10.51 11.15 -8.46
N MET A 333 9.43 11.02 -7.66
CA MET A 333 8.50 9.89 -7.74
C MET A 333 7.92 9.72 -9.15
N MET A 334 7.55 10.82 -9.80
CA MET A 334 7.04 10.77 -11.17
C MET A 334 8.12 10.29 -12.16
N VAL A 335 9.32 10.88 -12.14
CA VAL A 335 10.42 10.49 -13.04
C VAL A 335 10.81 9.04 -12.78
N PHE A 336 10.95 8.63 -11.52
CA PHE A 336 11.23 7.25 -11.13
C PHE A 336 10.21 6.28 -11.73
N GLY A 337 8.91 6.58 -11.58
CA GLY A 337 7.84 5.77 -12.13
C GLY A 337 7.87 5.67 -13.66
N LEU A 338 8.23 6.76 -14.35
CA LEU A 338 8.33 6.80 -15.81
C LEU A 338 9.47 5.97 -16.37
N LEU A 339 10.47 5.61 -15.57
CA LEU A 339 11.62 4.81 -16.00
C LEU A 339 11.38 3.29 -15.88
N PHE A 340 10.28 2.86 -15.26
CA PHE A 340 9.93 1.44 -15.27
C PHE A 340 9.59 0.93 -16.67
N GLY A 341 10.01 -0.31 -16.94
CA GLY A 341 9.72 -0.99 -18.20
C GLY A 341 10.49 -0.45 -19.40
N MET A 342 11.63 0.20 -19.18
CA MET A 342 12.56 0.56 -20.27
C MET A 342 13.07 -0.71 -20.96
N PRO A 343 12.95 -0.82 -22.30
CA PRO A 343 13.34 -2.03 -23.02
C PRO A 343 14.83 -2.37 -22.84
N GLY A 344 15.12 -3.57 -22.33
CA GLY A 344 16.48 -4.06 -22.10
C GLY A 344 17.09 -3.62 -20.76
N TYR A 345 16.33 -2.97 -19.90
CA TYR A 345 16.79 -2.51 -18.59
C TYR A 345 16.06 -3.22 -17.44
N GLY A 346 16.74 -3.25 -16.29
CA GLY A 346 16.13 -3.62 -15.01
C GLY A 346 15.23 -2.52 -14.48
N ASP A 347 14.62 -2.77 -13.33
CA ASP A 347 13.84 -1.74 -12.62
C ASP A 347 14.75 -0.57 -12.18
N PRO A 348 14.22 0.66 -12.17
CA PRO A 348 14.98 1.81 -11.67
C PRO A 348 15.34 1.64 -10.20
N LEU A 349 16.49 2.16 -9.81
CA LEU A 349 17.02 2.22 -8.45
C LEU A 349 17.00 3.68 -7.99
N SER A 350 16.65 3.93 -6.73
CA SER A 350 16.53 5.28 -6.19
C SER A 350 17.34 5.45 -4.91
N ASN A 351 17.86 6.64 -4.68
CA ASN A 351 18.51 7.09 -3.44
C ASN A 351 19.65 6.18 -2.92
N ARG A 352 20.38 5.50 -3.82
CA ARG A 352 21.52 4.65 -3.42
C ARG A 352 22.80 5.43 -3.31
N VAL A 353 23.63 5.01 -2.36
CA VAL A 353 24.96 5.56 -2.20
C VAL A 353 25.85 5.11 -3.36
N ALA A 354 26.43 6.08 -4.06
CA ALA A 354 27.45 5.86 -5.08
C ALA A 354 28.44 7.04 -5.10
N GLY A 355 29.72 6.76 -5.36
CA GLY A 355 30.74 7.80 -5.32
C GLY A 355 30.81 8.48 -3.94
N TYR A 356 30.70 9.80 -3.91
CA TYR A 356 30.75 10.62 -2.70
C TYR A 356 29.38 11.06 -2.17
N GLY A 357 28.26 10.50 -2.70
CA GLY A 357 26.92 10.89 -2.28
C GLY A 357 25.86 9.85 -2.62
N ARG A 358 24.62 10.31 -2.76
CA ARG A 358 23.49 9.49 -3.21
C ARG A 358 22.95 10.06 -4.50
N TYR A 359 22.79 9.19 -5.53
CA TYR A 359 22.10 9.57 -6.75
C TYR A 359 20.57 9.49 -6.56
N ASP A 360 19.84 10.30 -7.29
CA ASP A 360 18.39 10.26 -7.25
C ASP A 360 17.86 8.98 -7.91
N ILE A 361 18.16 8.77 -9.19
CA ILE A 361 17.65 7.61 -9.94
C ILE A 361 18.73 7.04 -10.86
N GLN A 362 18.82 5.71 -10.88
CA GLN A 362 19.67 5.00 -11.83
C GLN A 362 18.93 3.82 -12.45
N VAL A 363 19.12 3.60 -13.75
CA VAL A 363 18.60 2.43 -14.47
C VAL A 363 19.77 1.75 -15.16
N VAL A 364 19.96 0.47 -14.83
CA VAL A 364 21.06 -0.34 -15.38
C VAL A 364 20.54 -1.37 -16.39
N PRO A 365 21.29 -1.74 -17.40
CA PRO A 365 20.90 -2.82 -18.32
C PRO A 365 20.61 -4.12 -17.57
N ALA A 366 19.54 -4.81 -17.95
CA ALA A 366 19.21 -6.12 -17.40
C ALA A 366 20.28 -7.17 -17.73
N ASP A 367 20.89 -7.05 -18.90
CA ASP A 367 22.07 -7.82 -19.30
C ASP A 367 23.28 -6.86 -19.41
N PRO A 368 24.26 -6.98 -18.49
CA PRO A 368 25.45 -6.15 -18.51
C PRO A 368 26.28 -6.27 -19.81
N THR A 369 26.08 -7.36 -20.56
CA THR A 369 26.82 -7.61 -21.85
C THR A 369 26.12 -7.02 -23.07
N SER A 370 24.90 -6.45 -22.88
CA SER A 370 24.09 -5.90 -23.98
C SER A 370 24.70 -4.69 -24.71
N GLY A 371 25.68 -4.03 -24.10
CA GLY A 371 26.26 -2.78 -24.62
C GLY A 371 25.34 -1.55 -24.46
N LEU A 372 24.20 -1.70 -23.78
CA LEU A 372 23.31 -0.57 -23.44
C LEU A 372 24.00 0.32 -22.39
N PRO A 373 23.84 1.67 -22.45
CA PRO A 373 24.43 2.57 -21.48
C PRO A 373 23.65 2.51 -20.18
N CYS A 374 24.30 2.67 -19.01
CA CYS A 374 23.61 3.02 -17.77
C CYS A 374 22.96 4.40 -17.93
N VAL A 375 21.83 4.63 -17.27
CA VAL A 375 21.12 5.92 -17.25
C VAL A 375 21.07 6.41 -15.81
N THR A 376 21.69 7.56 -15.53
CA THR A 376 21.64 8.22 -14.21
C THR A 376 20.90 9.55 -14.35
N VAL A 377 19.94 9.79 -13.48
CA VAL A 377 19.09 10.98 -13.49
C VAL A 377 19.18 11.67 -12.14
N GLU A 378 19.35 12.96 -12.16
CA GLU A 378 19.27 13.85 -10.98
C GLU A 378 18.12 14.82 -11.20
N VAL A 379 17.24 14.96 -10.20
CA VAL A 379 16.04 15.79 -10.25
C VAL A 379 16.21 17.01 -9.37
N LYS A 380 15.79 18.18 -9.84
CA LYS A 380 15.77 19.43 -9.09
C LYS A 380 14.41 20.10 -9.21
N PHE A 381 14.06 20.84 -8.19
CA PHE A 381 12.80 21.57 -8.14
C PHE A 381 13.03 23.05 -7.82
N LEU A 382 12.47 23.92 -8.67
CA LEU A 382 12.41 25.36 -8.44
C LEU A 382 11.09 25.69 -7.78
N HIS A 383 11.13 26.28 -6.59
CA HIS A 383 9.93 26.61 -5.84
C HIS A 383 9.03 27.59 -6.61
N PRO A 384 7.70 27.52 -6.48
CA PRO A 384 6.75 28.36 -7.20
C PRO A 384 6.95 29.87 -6.94
N GLU A 385 7.35 30.24 -5.73
CA GLU A 385 7.66 31.62 -5.35
C GLU A 385 8.85 32.14 -6.15
N ASP A 386 9.95 31.39 -6.19
CA ASP A 386 11.15 31.75 -6.97
C ASP A 386 10.84 31.81 -8.47
N ALA A 387 10.02 30.88 -8.97
CA ALA A 387 9.61 30.83 -10.37
C ALA A 387 8.71 32.03 -10.75
N GLN A 388 7.88 32.51 -9.81
CA GLN A 388 7.02 33.68 -9.99
C GLN A 388 7.84 34.98 -10.04
N ASP A 389 8.83 35.10 -9.16
CA ASP A 389 9.73 36.26 -9.12
C ASP A 389 10.59 36.36 -10.38
N LEU A 390 10.97 35.25 -10.98
CA LEU A 390 11.75 35.20 -12.21
C LEU A 390 10.92 35.54 -13.47
N GLY A 391 9.61 35.35 -13.46
CA GLY A 391 8.71 35.66 -14.57
C GLY A 391 9.15 34.98 -15.88
N GLU A 392 9.49 35.79 -16.92
CA GLU A 392 9.95 35.29 -18.23
C GLU A 392 11.29 34.55 -18.17
N LYS A 393 12.13 34.82 -17.18
CA LYS A 393 13.44 34.17 -16.98
C LYS A 393 13.34 32.77 -16.37
N THR A 394 12.15 32.32 -15.99
CA THR A 394 11.95 30.99 -15.41
C THR A 394 12.50 29.89 -16.30
N SER A 395 12.36 30.00 -17.63
CA SER A 395 12.88 28.97 -18.56
C SER A 395 14.41 28.90 -18.59
N GLU A 396 15.08 30.06 -18.47
CA GLU A 396 16.55 30.14 -18.40
C GLU A 396 17.04 29.56 -17.05
N ALA A 397 16.35 29.88 -15.96
CA ALA A 397 16.65 29.37 -14.61
C ALA A 397 16.48 27.85 -14.55
N LEU A 398 15.41 27.30 -15.12
CA LEU A 398 15.22 25.86 -15.21
C LEU A 398 16.30 25.16 -16.03
N ALA A 399 16.70 25.74 -17.17
CA ALA A 399 17.78 25.19 -17.98
C ALA A 399 19.15 25.25 -17.25
N ALA A 400 19.38 26.27 -16.42
CA ALA A 400 20.55 26.36 -15.56
C ALA A 400 20.51 25.28 -14.45
N LEU A 401 19.36 25.11 -13.79
CA LEU A 401 19.15 24.14 -12.72
C LEU A 401 19.29 22.68 -13.25
N ALA A 402 18.80 22.40 -14.46
CA ALA A 402 19.01 21.09 -15.10
C ALA A 402 20.50 20.80 -15.38
N ARG A 403 21.28 21.81 -15.77
CA ARG A 403 22.74 21.69 -15.94
C ARG A 403 23.46 21.55 -14.60
N GLU A 404 22.99 22.20 -13.55
CA GLU A 404 23.50 22.02 -12.20
C GLU A 404 23.30 20.57 -11.72
N ALA A 405 22.09 20.01 -11.89
CA ALA A 405 21.80 18.61 -11.60
C ALA A 405 22.75 17.66 -12.36
N LEU A 406 22.96 17.91 -13.63
CA LEU A 406 23.93 17.17 -14.45
C LEU A 406 25.35 17.24 -13.91
N GLY A 407 25.77 18.45 -13.48
CA GLY A 407 27.08 18.70 -12.87
C GLY A 407 27.26 17.97 -11.55
N GLN A 408 26.19 17.80 -10.77
CA GLN A 408 26.18 17.05 -9.51
C GLN A 408 26.50 15.59 -9.73
N ILE A 409 25.92 14.93 -10.73
CA ILE A 409 26.23 13.52 -11.09
C ILE A 409 27.72 13.35 -11.32
N SER A 410 28.32 14.26 -12.11
CA SER A 410 29.74 14.24 -12.44
C SER A 410 30.64 14.49 -11.24
N ALA A 411 30.32 15.52 -10.45
CA ALA A 411 31.12 15.93 -9.29
C ALA A 411 31.13 14.88 -8.17
N GLN A 412 30.00 14.19 -7.97
CA GLN A 412 29.86 13.16 -6.95
C GLN A 412 30.27 11.76 -7.44
N GLY A 413 30.49 11.58 -8.74
CA GLY A 413 30.88 10.31 -9.32
C GLY A 413 29.81 9.22 -9.20
N TYR A 414 28.54 9.56 -9.27
CA TYR A 414 27.42 8.63 -9.09
C TYR A 414 27.40 7.48 -10.09
N ASP A 415 27.97 7.67 -11.29
CA ASP A 415 28.05 6.71 -12.36
C ASP A 415 29.46 6.11 -12.57
N ALA A 416 30.37 6.30 -11.62
CA ALA A 416 31.74 5.84 -11.73
C ALA A 416 31.87 4.31 -11.96
N ALA A 417 30.94 3.52 -11.40
CA ALA A 417 30.92 2.07 -11.55
C ALA A 417 30.25 1.61 -12.86
N ALA A 418 29.43 2.47 -13.49
CA ALA A 418 28.66 2.15 -14.69
C ALA A 418 28.43 3.41 -15.54
N PRO A 419 29.46 3.90 -16.25
CA PRO A 419 29.35 5.11 -17.05
C PRO A 419 28.33 4.95 -18.18
N GLY A 420 27.62 6.03 -18.49
CA GLY A 420 26.55 5.98 -19.49
C GLY A 420 25.96 7.33 -19.83
N LEU A 421 24.64 7.43 -19.82
CA LEU A 421 23.89 8.66 -20.04
C LEU A 421 23.56 9.32 -18.72
N ARG A 422 23.91 10.58 -18.57
CA ARG A 422 23.61 11.43 -17.43
C ARG A 422 22.51 12.40 -17.81
N TRP A 423 21.49 12.51 -16.96
CA TRP A 423 20.38 13.41 -17.17
C TRP A 423 20.16 14.29 -15.95
N GLY A 424 20.21 15.61 -16.13
CA GLY A 424 19.71 16.57 -15.18
C GLY A 424 18.30 16.98 -15.58
N VAL A 425 17.37 16.91 -14.65
CA VAL A 425 15.95 17.25 -14.86
C VAL A 425 15.52 18.29 -13.83
N ALA A 426 14.96 19.41 -14.27
CA ALA A 426 14.49 20.49 -13.41
C ALA A 426 13.03 20.79 -13.64
N PHE A 427 12.29 20.97 -12.54
CA PHE A 427 10.86 21.29 -12.53
C PHE A 427 10.59 22.65 -11.89
N ALA A 428 9.58 23.36 -12.40
CA ALA A 428 8.87 24.44 -11.71
C ALA A 428 7.38 24.22 -11.91
N GLY A 429 6.77 23.50 -10.99
CA GLY A 429 5.43 22.97 -11.17
C GLY A 429 5.37 22.09 -12.43
N LYS A 430 4.57 22.51 -13.44
CA LYS A 430 4.41 21.77 -14.71
C LYS A 430 5.39 22.17 -15.81
N ARG A 431 6.29 23.12 -15.56
CA ARG A 431 7.36 23.48 -16.48
C ARG A 431 8.56 22.56 -16.24
N VAL A 432 9.21 22.13 -17.31
CA VAL A 432 10.32 21.18 -17.25
C VAL A 432 11.45 21.66 -18.14
N ALA A 433 12.68 21.52 -17.67
CA ALA A 433 13.89 21.57 -18.48
C ALA A 433 14.73 20.32 -18.23
N VAL A 434 15.45 19.88 -19.24
CA VAL A 434 16.35 18.73 -19.17
C VAL A 434 17.69 19.06 -19.79
N ALA A 435 18.75 18.40 -19.31
CA ALA A 435 20.08 18.47 -19.88
C ALA A 435 20.67 17.04 -19.90
N CYS A 436 21.47 16.72 -20.90
CA CYS A 436 22.06 15.41 -21.08
C CYS A 436 23.57 15.51 -21.34
N GLU A 437 24.30 14.54 -20.80
CA GLU A 437 25.70 14.32 -21.11
C GLU A 437 25.98 12.81 -21.24
N ARG A 438 26.83 12.42 -22.15
CA ARG A 438 27.33 11.04 -22.22
C ARG A 438 28.66 10.96 -21.49
N ALA A 439 28.72 10.18 -20.40
CA ALA A 439 29.98 9.87 -19.74
C ALA A 439 30.91 9.14 -20.72
N ARG A 440 32.17 9.56 -20.75
CA ARG A 440 33.20 8.97 -21.60
C ARG A 440 33.89 7.80 -20.93
#